data_f97dd8f71e9ff29ec7611326957d2f2b
#
_entry.id   f97dd8f71e9ff29ec7611326957d2f2b
#
_cell.length_a   1.000
_cell.length_b   1.000
_cell.length_c   1.000
_cell.angle_alpha   90.00
_cell.angle_beta   90.00
_cell.angle_gamma   90.00
#
_symmetry.space_group_name_H-M   'P 1'
#
loop_
_entity.id
_entity.type
_entity.pdbx_description
1 polymer ?
#
loop_
_entity_poly.entity_id
_entity_poly.type
_entity_poly.pdbx_seq_one_letter_code
_entity_poly.pdbx_strand_id
1 'polypeptide(L)'
;DRLREITGFSVFILIIDLANKLNYSTDAIVVGAFMGTSAVAIWAVAQRLIEIVQRITDQLNAVLFPVVVDSSTVQRLDRLQKILIQGTRLSLGMVVPLATVLGLIARPLVLLWVGPQFADSVNVIYILSIVVALRVGNATSSVILKGSDQHKFLAFSNLSMAVGNLVLSILLVRAYGLIGVAV
;
A
#
# COMPACT_ATOMS: atom_id res chain seq x y z
N ASP A 1 29.68 7.50 -18.62
CA ASP A 1 29.34 6.79 -17.37
C ASP A 1 28.02 7.27 -16.77
N ARG A 2 27.65 8.54 -16.90
CA ARG A 2 26.36 9.07 -16.37
C ARG A 2 25.11 8.37 -16.94
N LEU A 3 25.14 7.99 -18.23
CA LEU A 3 24.00 7.25 -18.85
C LEU A 3 23.80 5.86 -18.21
N ARG A 4 24.88 5.18 -17.89
CA ARG A 4 24.82 3.87 -17.23
C ARG A 4 24.30 3.94 -15.79
N GLU A 5 24.61 5.02 -15.11
CA GLU A 5 24.13 5.31 -13.75
C GLU A 5 22.65 5.65 -13.76
N ILE A 6 22.21 6.51 -14.68
CA ILE A 6 20.81 6.89 -14.88
C ILE A 6 19.97 5.68 -15.31
N THR A 7 20.45 4.87 -16.25
CA THR A 7 19.72 3.66 -16.67
C THR A 7 19.62 2.63 -15.57
N GLY A 8 20.69 2.43 -14.78
CA GLY A 8 20.67 1.55 -13.63
C GLY A 8 19.63 1.98 -12.58
N PHE A 9 19.61 3.25 -12.21
CA PHE A 9 18.62 3.82 -11.29
C PHE A 9 17.19 3.65 -11.82
N SER A 10 16.96 3.98 -13.09
CA SER A 10 15.64 3.89 -13.73
C SER A 10 15.10 2.47 -13.74
N VAL A 11 15.96 1.47 -13.99
CA VAL A 11 15.57 0.04 -13.95
C VAL A 11 15.13 -0.37 -12.54
N PHE A 12 15.83 0.04 -11.49
CA PHE A 12 15.43 -0.28 -10.12
C PHE A 12 14.12 0.39 -9.74
N ILE A 13 13.90 1.64 -10.12
CA ILE A 13 12.61 2.32 -9.89
C ILE A 13 11.49 1.59 -10.64
N LEU A 14 11.71 1.19 -11.90
CA LEU A 14 10.75 0.41 -12.67
C LEU A 14 10.40 -0.92 -11.96
N ILE A 15 11.40 -1.63 -11.43
CA ILE A 15 11.18 -2.88 -10.68
C ILE A 15 10.35 -2.60 -9.41
N ILE A 16 10.67 -1.53 -8.68
CA ILE A 16 9.90 -1.13 -7.49
C ILE A 16 8.45 -0.84 -7.85
N ASP A 17 8.21 -0.07 -8.90
CA ASP A 17 6.87 0.32 -9.31
C ASP A 17 6.09 -0.89 -9.87
N LEU A 18 6.74 -1.77 -10.61
CA LEU A 18 6.14 -3.02 -11.09
C LEU A 18 5.80 -3.95 -9.91
N ALA A 19 6.70 -4.11 -8.95
CA ALA A 19 6.46 -4.90 -7.74
C ALA A 19 5.29 -4.34 -6.92
N ASN A 20 5.22 -3.01 -6.75
CA ASN A 20 4.10 -2.35 -6.11
C ASN A 20 2.78 -2.60 -6.87
N LYS A 21 2.79 -2.42 -8.19
CA LYS A 21 1.59 -2.64 -9.01
C LYS A 21 1.13 -4.09 -8.98
N LEU A 22 2.06 -5.03 -9.04
CA LEU A 22 1.75 -6.46 -8.85
C LEU A 22 1.13 -6.71 -7.49
N ASN A 23 1.71 -6.18 -6.42
CA ASN A 23 1.22 -6.35 -5.06
C ASN A 23 -0.23 -5.84 -4.89
N TYR A 24 -0.60 -4.73 -5.54
CA TYR A 24 -1.97 -4.21 -5.51
C TYR A 24 -2.94 -4.92 -6.47
N SER A 25 -2.46 -5.42 -7.61
CA SER A 25 -3.31 -6.04 -8.63
C SER A 25 -3.45 -7.55 -8.44
N THR A 26 -2.50 -8.19 -7.79
CA THR A 26 -2.45 -9.63 -7.57
C THR A 26 -3.67 -10.12 -6.81
N ASP A 27 -4.10 -9.40 -5.80
CA ASP A 27 -5.26 -9.77 -4.98
C ASP A 27 -6.54 -9.87 -5.85
N ALA A 28 -6.78 -8.87 -6.71
CA ALA A 28 -7.92 -8.89 -7.62
C ALA A 28 -7.83 -10.04 -8.65
N ILE A 29 -6.61 -10.36 -9.13
CA ILE A 29 -6.39 -11.46 -10.06
C ILE A 29 -6.65 -12.81 -9.37
N VAL A 30 -6.14 -13.00 -8.15
CA VAL A 30 -6.36 -14.21 -7.35
C VAL A 30 -7.85 -14.38 -7.05
N VAL A 31 -8.54 -13.32 -6.60
CA VAL A 31 -9.98 -13.34 -6.37
C VAL A 31 -10.73 -13.74 -7.65
N GLY A 32 -10.37 -13.15 -8.80
CA GLY A 32 -10.98 -13.45 -10.08
C GLY A 32 -10.79 -14.89 -10.54
N ALA A 33 -9.58 -15.42 -10.37
CA ALA A 33 -9.22 -16.77 -10.78
C ALA A 33 -9.91 -17.86 -9.94
N PHE A 34 -10.08 -17.62 -8.64
CA PHE A 34 -10.61 -18.63 -7.71
C PHE A 34 -12.08 -18.45 -7.36
N MET A 35 -12.62 -17.23 -7.43
CA MET A 35 -13.99 -16.93 -6.97
C MET A 35 -14.88 -16.30 -8.05
N GLY A 36 -14.31 -15.94 -9.20
CA GLY A 36 -15.06 -15.39 -10.34
C GLY A 36 -15.29 -13.88 -10.27
N THR A 37 -15.94 -13.36 -11.31
CA THR A 37 -16.09 -11.91 -11.56
C THR A 37 -16.94 -11.17 -10.54
N SER A 38 -17.95 -11.83 -9.96
CA SER A 38 -18.79 -11.26 -8.91
C SER A 38 -17.97 -10.94 -7.66
N ALA A 39 -17.07 -11.84 -7.26
CA ALA A 39 -16.18 -11.62 -6.13
C ALA A 39 -15.17 -10.50 -6.40
N VAL A 40 -14.67 -10.37 -7.65
CA VAL A 40 -13.82 -9.23 -8.06
C VAL A 40 -14.56 -7.91 -7.91
N ALA A 41 -15.85 -7.86 -8.26
CA ALA A 41 -16.63 -6.64 -8.10
C ALA A 41 -16.79 -6.24 -6.62
N ILE A 42 -17.04 -7.21 -5.73
CA ILE A 42 -17.10 -6.99 -4.28
C ILE A 42 -15.73 -6.48 -3.75
N TRP A 43 -14.62 -7.11 -4.18
CA TRP A 43 -13.27 -6.68 -3.85
C TRP A 43 -12.98 -5.26 -4.32
N ALA A 44 -13.31 -4.95 -5.57
CA ALA A 44 -13.05 -3.65 -6.18
C ALA A 44 -13.76 -2.48 -5.46
N VAL A 45 -14.99 -2.69 -4.96
CA VAL A 45 -15.70 -1.70 -4.14
C VAL A 45 -14.92 -1.41 -2.85
N ALA A 46 -14.48 -2.44 -2.15
CA ALA A 46 -13.70 -2.27 -0.92
C ALA A 46 -12.37 -1.58 -1.20
N GLN A 47 -11.63 -2.06 -2.20
CA GLN A 47 -10.33 -1.50 -2.57
C GLN A 47 -10.43 -0.02 -2.96
N ARG A 48 -11.49 0.37 -3.68
CA ARG A 48 -11.68 1.77 -4.10
C ARG A 48 -11.82 2.73 -2.92
N LEU A 49 -12.50 2.32 -1.86
CA LEU A 49 -12.64 3.12 -0.65
C LEU A 49 -11.32 3.21 0.14
N ILE A 50 -10.58 2.13 0.22
CA ILE A 50 -9.26 2.10 0.86
C ILE A 50 -8.23 2.94 0.09
N GLU A 51 -8.26 2.93 -1.24
CA GLU A 51 -7.40 3.79 -2.07
C GLU A 51 -7.55 5.27 -1.74
N ILE A 52 -8.74 5.73 -1.39
CA ILE A 52 -8.96 7.14 -0.99
C ILE A 52 -8.13 7.46 0.27
N VAL A 53 -8.13 6.56 1.24
CA VAL A 53 -7.34 6.72 2.48
C VAL A 53 -5.82 6.66 2.18
N GLN A 54 -5.40 5.74 1.29
CA GLN A 54 -4.00 5.60 0.90
C GLN A 54 -3.45 6.85 0.19
N ARG A 55 -4.23 7.48 -0.67
CA ARG A 55 -3.82 8.70 -1.40
C ARG A 55 -3.37 9.82 -0.48
N ILE A 56 -3.91 9.92 0.72
CA ILE A 56 -3.48 10.91 1.70
C ILE A 56 -2.04 10.65 2.15
N THR A 57 -1.70 9.38 2.40
CA THR A 57 -0.34 8.97 2.72
C THR A 57 0.62 9.25 1.56
N ASP A 58 0.20 8.97 0.34
CA ASP A 58 1.01 9.18 -0.86
C ASP A 58 1.33 10.67 -1.06
N GLN A 59 0.36 11.55 -0.81
CA GLN A 59 0.58 13.01 -0.88
C GLN A 59 1.55 13.50 0.21
N LEU A 60 1.43 12.99 1.43
CA LEU A 60 2.39 13.30 2.50
C LEU A 60 3.81 12.84 2.14
N ASN A 61 3.94 11.63 1.62
CA ASN A 61 5.22 11.08 1.18
C ASN A 61 5.83 11.87 0.02
N ALA A 62 5.01 12.35 -0.91
CA ALA A 62 5.47 13.20 -2.02
C ALA A 62 6.08 14.52 -1.52
N VAL A 63 5.51 15.11 -0.47
CA VAL A 63 6.07 16.32 0.17
C VAL A 63 7.36 16.01 0.96
N LEU A 64 7.45 14.84 1.58
CA LEU A 64 8.63 14.45 2.35
C LEU A 64 9.82 14.07 1.49
N PHE A 65 9.61 13.55 0.29
CA PHE A 65 10.65 13.00 -0.57
C PHE A 65 11.80 14.00 -0.87
N PRO A 66 11.56 15.25 -1.33
CA PRO A 66 12.65 16.20 -1.58
C PRO A 66 13.42 16.57 -0.31
N VAL A 67 12.75 16.62 0.86
CA VAL A 67 13.41 16.90 2.15
C VAL A 67 14.32 15.75 2.57
N VAL A 68 13.94 14.51 2.26
CA VAL A 68 14.77 13.32 2.48
C VAL A 68 16.00 13.34 1.58
N VAL A 69 15.84 13.62 0.28
CA VAL A 69 16.95 13.71 -0.68
C VAL A 69 17.98 14.75 -0.24
N ASP A 70 17.54 15.96 0.12
CA ASP A 70 18.42 17.02 0.63
C ASP A 70 19.17 16.58 1.91
N SER A 71 18.48 15.90 2.82
CA SER A 71 19.06 15.46 4.09
C SER A 71 20.05 14.30 3.92
N SER A 72 19.83 13.42 2.94
CA SER A 72 20.72 12.29 2.66
C SER A 72 22.02 12.72 2.00
N THR A 73 21.97 13.70 1.08
CA THR A 73 23.17 14.23 0.41
C THR A 73 24.16 14.87 1.38
N VAL A 74 23.69 15.45 2.47
CA VAL A 74 24.52 16.09 3.52
C VAL A 74 24.81 15.13 4.68
N GLN A 75 24.46 13.83 4.56
CA GLN A 75 24.68 12.78 5.58
C GLN A 75 24.15 13.16 6.98
N ARG A 76 23.05 13.87 7.07
CA ARG A 76 22.42 14.28 8.33
C ARG A 76 21.50 13.18 8.88
N LEU A 77 22.09 12.17 9.49
CA LEU A 77 21.34 11.03 10.06
C LEU A 77 20.30 11.46 11.09
N ASP A 78 20.63 12.44 11.93
CA ASP A 78 19.70 13.00 12.93
C ASP A 78 18.43 13.59 12.28
N ARG A 79 18.59 14.24 11.11
CA ARG A 79 17.48 14.81 10.38
C ARG A 79 16.61 13.72 9.73
N LEU A 80 17.24 12.68 9.15
CA LEU A 80 16.53 11.53 8.60
C LEU A 80 15.73 10.79 9.67
N GLN A 81 16.29 10.60 10.86
CA GLN A 81 15.61 10.01 12.00
C GLN A 81 14.40 10.84 12.44
N LYS A 82 14.54 12.17 12.51
CA LYS A 82 13.41 13.06 12.81
C LYS A 82 12.32 12.98 11.75
N ILE A 83 12.69 12.95 10.47
CA ILE A 83 11.74 12.79 9.36
C ILE A 83 11.00 11.44 9.49
N LEU A 84 11.72 10.36 9.81
CA LEU A 84 11.10 9.04 10.01
C LEU A 84 10.04 9.09 11.13
N ILE A 85 10.42 9.58 12.29
CA ILE A 85 9.54 9.59 13.47
C ILE A 85 8.35 10.53 13.25
N GLN A 86 8.62 11.77 12.83
CA GLN A 86 7.57 12.78 12.67
C GLN A 86 6.68 12.48 11.46
N GLY A 87 7.27 12.04 10.34
CA GLY A 87 6.54 11.64 9.14
C GLY A 87 5.61 10.45 9.41
N THR A 88 6.11 9.41 10.06
CA THR A 88 5.29 8.25 10.45
C THR A 88 4.19 8.65 11.44
N ARG A 89 4.50 9.47 12.43
CA ARG A 89 3.52 9.97 13.40
C ARG A 89 2.41 10.79 12.74
N LEU A 90 2.78 11.67 11.81
CA LEU A 90 1.82 12.49 11.06
C LEU A 90 0.95 11.61 10.16
N SER A 91 1.56 10.68 9.42
CA SER A 91 0.84 9.76 8.53
C SER A 91 -0.14 8.89 9.31
N LEU A 92 0.28 8.29 10.43
CA LEU A 92 -0.60 7.50 11.29
C LEU A 92 -1.70 8.37 11.93
N GLY A 93 -1.36 9.59 12.37
CA GLY A 93 -2.32 10.53 12.96
C GLY A 93 -3.43 10.96 12.00
N MET A 94 -3.20 10.91 10.68
CA MET A 94 -4.22 11.17 9.66
C MET A 94 -4.93 9.90 9.21
N VAL A 95 -4.20 8.83 8.94
CA VAL A 95 -4.76 7.62 8.33
C VAL A 95 -5.58 6.79 9.32
N VAL A 96 -5.13 6.68 10.58
CA VAL A 96 -5.87 5.87 11.59
C VAL A 96 -7.27 6.42 11.84
N PRO A 97 -7.48 7.73 12.09
CA PRO A 97 -8.83 8.27 12.22
C PRO A 97 -9.68 8.08 10.97
N LEU A 98 -9.10 8.30 9.77
CA LEU A 98 -9.82 8.14 8.52
C LEU A 98 -10.23 6.68 8.26
N ALA A 99 -9.32 5.73 8.49
CA ALA A 99 -9.61 4.31 8.38
C ALA A 99 -10.67 3.87 9.41
N THR A 100 -10.63 4.44 10.62
CA THR A 100 -11.64 4.18 11.66
C THR A 100 -13.01 4.72 11.24
N VAL A 101 -13.08 5.97 10.77
CA VAL A 101 -14.33 6.57 10.26
C VAL A 101 -14.85 5.77 9.09
N LEU A 102 -14.00 5.41 8.12
CA LEU A 102 -14.40 4.58 6.99
C LEU A 102 -14.99 3.24 7.47
N GLY A 103 -14.35 2.58 8.43
CA GLY A 103 -14.87 1.34 9.02
C GLY A 103 -16.24 1.54 9.65
N LEU A 104 -16.44 2.59 10.44
CA LEU A 104 -17.73 2.87 11.11
C LEU A 104 -18.87 3.13 10.12
N ILE A 105 -18.59 3.85 9.02
CA ILE A 105 -19.60 4.18 8.00
C ILE A 105 -19.62 3.20 6.81
N ALA A 106 -18.77 2.16 6.81
CA ALA A 106 -18.62 1.24 5.67
C ALA A 106 -19.95 0.65 5.23
N ARG A 107 -20.76 0.16 6.17
CA ARG A 107 -22.04 -0.49 5.85
C ARG A 107 -23.05 0.47 5.22
N PRO A 108 -23.43 1.61 5.84
CA PRO A 108 -24.35 2.55 5.20
C PRO A 108 -23.76 3.11 3.90
N LEU A 109 -22.47 3.37 3.83
CA LEU A 109 -21.81 3.88 2.63
C LEU A 109 -21.94 2.92 1.46
N VAL A 110 -21.61 1.64 1.65
CA VAL A 110 -21.70 0.61 0.59
C VAL A 110 -23.16 0.44 0.15
N LEU A 111 -24.10 0.31 1.09
CA LEU A 111 -25.51 0.09 0.76
C LEU A 111 -26.13 1.26 0.00
N LEU A 112 -25.77 2.50 0.33
CA LEU A 112 -26.28 3.70 -0.34
C LEU A 112 -25.60 3.98 -1.69
N TRP A 113 -24.31 3.65 -1.81
CA TRP A 113 -23.52 3.98 -3.00
C TRP A 113 -23.66 2.95 -4.12
N VAL A 114 -23.51 1.67 -3.78
CA VAL A 114 -23.46 0.58 -4.77
C VAL A 114 -24.59 -0.45 -4.62
N GLY A 115 -25.31 -0.41 -3.51
CA GLY A 115 -26.47 -1.25 -3.27
C GLY A 115 -26.19 -2.51 -2.43
N PRO A 116 -27.28 -3.20 -2.02
CA PRO A 116 -27.21 -4.32 -1.08
C PRO A 116 -26.47 -5.55 -1.62
N GLN A 117 -26.38 -5.70 -2.93
CA GLN A 117 -25.63 -6.80 -3.58
C GLN A 117 -24.12 -6.78 -3.28
N PHE A 118 -23.59 -5.65 -2.79
CA PHE A 118 -22.19 -5.49 -2.40
C PHE A 118 -21.98 -5.50 -0.89
N ALA A 119 -22.94 -5.95 -0.10
CA ALA A 119 -22.84 -5.97 1.36
C ALA A 119 -21.60 -6.72 1.88
N ASP A 120 -21.13 -7.75 1.19
CA ASP A 120 -19.93 -8.52 1.56
C ASP A 120 -18.64 -7.67 1.46
N SER A 121 -18.64 -6.59 0.67
CA SER A 121 -17.52 -5.64 0.62
C SER A 121 -17.23 -4.99 1.98
N VAL A 122 -18.22 -4.89 2.86
CA VAL A 122 -18.08 -4.29 4.19
C VAL A 122 -17.06 -5.05 5.04
N ASN A 123 -17.10 -6.38 5.01
CA ASN A 123 -16.15 -7.21 5.75
C ASN A 123 -14.73 -7.03 5.22
N VAL A 124 -14.58 -6.93 3.90
CA VAL A 124 -13.29 -6.66 3.25
C VAL A 124 -12.79 -5.26 3.64
N ILE A 125 -13.66 -4.24 3.69
CA ILE A 125 -13.30 -2.88 4.12
C ILE A 125 -12.77 -2.88 5.56
N TYR A 126 -13.38 -3.61 6.48
CA TYR A 126 -12.89 -3.69 7.86
C TYR A 126 -11.48 -4.21 7.95
N ILE A 127 -11.17 -5.30 7.24
CA ILE A 127 -9.84 -5.90 7.24
C ILE A 127 -8.84 -4.95 6.57
N LEU A 128 -9.15 -4.46 5.38
CA LEU A 128 -8.27 -3.56 4.65
C LEU A 128 -8.03 -2.23 5.38
N SER A 129 -8.99 -1.75 6.20
CA SER A 129 -8.81 -0.58 7.05
C SER A 129 -7.72 -0.78 8.11
N ILE A 130 -7.64 -1.98 8.68
CA ILE A 130 -6.57 -2.35 9.61
C ILE A 130 -5.24 -2.47 8.85
N VAL A 131 -5.25 -3.15 7.71
CA VAL A 131 -4.05 -3.36 6.89
C VAL A 131 -3.46 -2.04 6.39
N VAL A 132 -4.29 -1.07 5.97
CA VAL A 132 -3.79 0.24 5.53
C VAL A 132 -3.13 1.02 6.66
N ALA A 133 -3.68 0.95 7.87
CA ALA A 133 -3.07 1.58 9.05
C ALA A 133 -1.68 0.98 9.37
N LEU A 134 -1.52 -0.34 9.25
CA LEU A 134 -0.23 -1.02 9.43
C LEU A 134 0.77 -0.66 8.31
N ARG A 135 0.33 -0.62 7.06
CA ARG A 135 1.17 -0.25 5.90
C ARG A 135 1.71 1.17 6.00
N VAL A 136 0.92 2.11 6.48
CA VAL A 136 1.33 3.51 6.65
C VAL A 136 2.51 3.66 7.59
N GLY A 137 2.63 2.81 8.62
CA GLY A 137 3.79 2.79 9.50
C GLY A 137 5.12 2.59 8.77
N ASN A 138 5.12 1.88 7.64
CA ASN A 138 6.30 1.60 6.83
C ASN A 138 6.48 2.56 5.63
N ALA A 139 5.49 3.38 5.31
CA ALA A 139 5.51 4.23 4.12
C ALA A 139 6.65 5.26 4.15
N THR A 140 6.86 5.95 5.28
CA THR A 140 7.94 6.93 5.45
C THR A 140 9.32 6.28 5.37
N SER A 141 9.49 5.06 5.88
CA SER A 141 10.74 4.28 5.74
C SER A 141 11.08 4.03 4.27
N SER A 142 10.08 3.68 3.46
CA SER A 142 10.26 3.46 2.01
C SER A 142 10.68 4.75 1.29
N VAL A 143 10.15 5.91 1.69
CA VAL A 143 10.55 7.22 1.16
C VAL A 143 12.02 7.52 1.50
N ILE A 144 12.44 7.26 2.73
CA ILE A 144 13.83 7.45 3.17
C ILE A 144 14.78 6.54 2.38
N LEU A 145 14.45 5.26 2.23
CA LEU A 145 15.26 4.33 1.45
C LEU A 145 15.39 4.73 -0.02
N LYS A 146 14.30 5.21 -0.63
CA LYS A 146 14.33 5.74 -2.01
C LYS A 146 15.22 6.98 -2.12
N GLY A 147 15.10 7.92 -1.19
CA GLY A 147 15.85 9.17 -1.19
C GLY A 147 17.31 9.06 -0.74
N SER A 148 17.68 7.96 -0.07
CA SER A 148 19.04 7.69 0.45
C SER A 148 19.86 6.74 -0.44
N ASP A 149 19.50 6.59 -1.72
CA ASP A 149 20.17 5.70 -2.71
C ASP A 149 20.19 4.20 -2.33
N GLN A 150 19.31 3.80 -1.40
CA GLN A 150 19.14 2.39 -0.99
C GLN A 150 18.06 1.68 -1.84
N HIS A 151 17.90 2.11 -3.11
CA HIS A 151 16.88 1.62 -4.01
C HIS A 151 17.00 0.13 -4.33
N LYS A 152 18.22 -0.45 -4.32
CA LYS A 152 18.45 -1.89 -4.54
C LYS A 152 17.84 -2.74 -3.42
N PHE A 153 18.08 -2.35 -2.18
CA PHE A 153 17.50 -3.03 -1.02
C PHE A 153 15.97 -2.94 -1.03
N LEU A 154 15.44 -1.76 -1.34
CA LEU A 154 14.00 -1.55 -1.43
C LEU A 154 13.36 -2.37 -2.56
N ALA A 155 13.99 -2.43 -3.73
CA ALA A 155 13.52 -3.23 -4.87
C ALA A 155 13.45 -4.72 -4.50
N PHE A 156 14.50 -5.27 -3.89
CA PHE A 156 14.53 -6.67 -3.47
C PHE A 156 13.50 -6.97 -2.38
N SER A 157 13.37 -6.08 -1.39
CA SER A 157 12.39 -6.21 -0.32
C SER A 157 10.95 -6.19 -0.86
N ASN A 158 10.62 -5.22 -1.75
CA ASN A 158 9.30 -5.13 -2.34
C ASN A 158 8.98 -6.35 -3.22
N LEU A 159 9.95 -6.84 -3.98
CA LEU A 159 9.76 -8.04 -4.81
C LEU A 159 9.51 -9.28 -3.94
N SER A 160 10.30 -9.45 -2.86
CA SER A 160 10.11 -10.55 -1.92
C SER A 160 8.74 -10.48 -1.24
N MET A 161 8.30 -9.28 -0.86
CA MET A 161 6.96 -9.06 -0.30
C MET A 161 5.86 -9.37 -1.32
N ALA A 162 6.02 -8.96 -2.59
CA ALA A 162 5.03 -9.23 -3.64
C ALA A 162 4.89 -10.74 -3.92
N VAL A 163 6.01 -11.48 -3.96
CA VAL A 163 5.98 -12.94 -4.12
C VAL A 163 5.35 -13.60 -2.89
N GLY A 164 5.72 -13.16 -1.69
CA GLY A 164 5.15 -13.67 -0.44
C GLY A 164 3.64 -13.43 -0.37
N ASN A 165 3.18 -12.22 -0.72
CA ASN A 165 1.76 -11.88 -0.80
C ASN A 165 1.03 -12.80 -1.80
N LEU A 166 1.55 -12.96 -3.02
CA LEU A 166 0.94 -13.83 -4.03
C LEU A 166 0.76 -15.27 -3.50
N VAL A 167 1.81 -15.84 -2.93
CA VAL A 167 1.76 -17.21 -2.38
C VAL A 167 0.74 -17.29 -1.24
N LEU A 168 0.76 -16.33 -0.33
CA LEU A 168 -0.14 -16.28 0.81
C LEU A 168 -1.60 -16.10 0.36
N SER A 169 -1.87 -15.18 -0.57
CA SER A 169 -3.20 -14.96 -1.15
C SER A 169 -3.76 -16.22 -1.82
N ILE A 170 -2.93 -16.97 -2.58
CA ILE A 170 -3.33 -18.23 -3.21
C ILE A 170 -3.67 -19.31 -2.16
N LEU A 171 -2.91 -19.39 -1.08
CA LEU A 171 -3.17 -20.35 -0.01
C LEU A 171 -4.43 -19.98 0.79
N LEU A 172 -4.56 -18.71 1.16
CA LEU A 172 -5.64 -18.24 2.02
C LEU A 172 -6.98 -18.09 1.27
N VAL A 173 -6.98 -17.82 -0.05
CA VAL A 173 -8.23 -17.75 -0.81
C VAL A 173 -8.97 -19.09 -0.82
N ARG A 174 -8.23 -20.21 -0.82
CA ARG A 174 -8.80 -21.56 -0.80
C ARG A 174 -9.42 -21.90 0.56
N ALA A 175 -8.89 -21.36 1.65
CA ALA A 175 -9.34 -21.66 3.02
C ALA A 175 -10.42 -20.67 3.52
N TYR A 176 -10.26 -19.37 3.20
CA TYR A 176 -11.04 -18.29 3.80
C TYR A 176 -11.73 -17.38 2.75
N GLY A 177 -11.64 -17.70 1.46
CA GLY A 177 -12.26 -16.90 0.39
C GLY A 177 -11.73 -15.46 0.34
N LEU A 178 -12.61 -14.49 0.12
CA LEU A 178 -12.30 -13.05 0.02
C LEU A 178 -11.56 -12.50 1.26
N ILE A 179 -11.93 -12.99 2.45
CA ILE A 179 -11.31 -12.58 3.72
C ILE A 179 -9.84 -13.02 3.75
N GLY A 180 -9.54 -14.22 3.24
CA GLY A 180 -8.17 -14.73 3.19
C GLY A 180 -7.24 -13.93 2.27
N VAL A 181 -7.78 -13.29 1.23
CA VAL A 181 -6.99 -12.42 0.34
C VAL A 181 -6.77 -11.04 0.97
N ALA A 182 -7.68 -10.60 1.85
CA ALA A 182 -7.60 -9.28 2.49
C ALA A 182 -6.58 -9.19 3.63
N VAL A 183 -6.07 -10.33 4.14
CA VAL A 183 -5.09 -10.44 5.23
C VAL A 183 -3.66 -10.46 4.69
#